data_c90b0e5b69f3d0047d7fbe58dc6396a7
#
_entry.id   c90b0e5b69f3d0047d7fbe58dc6396a7
#
_cell.length_a   1.000
_cell.length_b   1.000
_cell.length_c   1.000
_cell.angle_alpha   90.00
_cell.angle_beta   90.00
_cell.angle_gamma   90.00
#
_symmetry.space_group_name_H-M   'P 1'
#
loop_
_entity.id
_entity.type
_entity.pdbx_description
1 polymer ?
#
loop_
_entity_poly.entity_id
_entity_poly.type
_entity_poly.pdbx_seq_one_letter_code
_entity_poly.pdbx_strand_id
1 'polypeptide(L)'
;MTLRQLRGFLGITGYCRIWIPGYGELAQPLYKLIAETQQAQTDKLVWSPDTQKAFKVLQTALLQAPALSLPTGLEFNLFVTERKGVALGVLTQPGGLHQQPIAYLSRKLDVVSGGWPHCLRVIGAAALLAPEALKIINGQKLTVLTSHDVSGILNSKVTIWMTDSRLLKYQSLLLEGAVN
;
A
#
# COMPACT_ATOMS: atom_id res chain seq x y z
N MET A 1 -24.89 -12.14 -4.65
CA MET A 1 -23.65 -12.08 -5.44
C MET A 1 -22.96 -13.42 -5.39
N THR A 2 -22.43 -13.90 -6.49
CA THR A 2 -21.64 -15.13 -6.57
C THR A 2 -20.16 -14.87 -6.39
N LEU A 3 -19.36 -15.92 -6.17
CA LEU A 3 -17.89 -15.82 -6.08
C LEU A 3 -17.28 -15.21 -7.35
N ARG A 4 -17.79 -15.61 -8.54
CA ARG A 4 -17.36 -15.04 -9.83
C ARG A 4 -17.62 -13.54 -9.92
N GLN A 5 -18.81 -13.10 -9.48
CA GLN A 5 -19.16 -11.68 -9.47
C GLN A 5 -18.32 -10.86 -8.51
N LEU A 6 -18.00 -11.40 -7.31
CA LEU A 6 -17.12 -10.73 -6.36
C LEU A 6 -15.68 -10.61 -6.90
N ARG A 7 -15.15 -11.66 -7.53
CA ARG A 7 -13.84 -11.59 -8.21
C ARG A 7 -13.81 -10.55 -9.31
N GLY A 8 -14.88 -10.46 -10.13
CA GLY A 8 -15.02 -9.42 -11.15
C GLY A 8 -15.02 -8.00 -10.56
N PHE A 9 -15.80 -7.80 -9.50
CA PHE A 9 -15.82 -6.51 -8.78
C PHE A 9 -14.44 -6.14 -8.22
N LEU A 10 -13.75 -7.07 -7.57
CA LEU A 10 -12.39 -6.82 -7.06
C LEU A 10 -11.35 -6.64 -8.17
N GLY A 11 -11.54 -7.24 -9.34
CA GLY A 11 -10.72 -6.99 -10.51
C GLY A 11 -10.84 -5.55 -11.01
N ILE A 12 -12.07 -5.04 -11.14
CA ILE A 12 -12.35 -3.65 -11.57
C ILE A 12 -11.83 -2.65 -10.52
N THR A 13 -12.18 -2.84 -9.24
CA THR A 13 -11.75 -1.94 -8.18
C THR A 13 -10.24 -2.01 -7.97
N GLY A 14 -9.61 -3.17 -8.19
CA GLY A 14 -8.17 -3.37 -8.15
C GLY A 14 -7.43 -2.63 -9.26
N TYR A 15 -8.02 -2.50 -10.44
CA TYR A 15 -7.50 -1.65 -11.51
C TYR A 15 -7.52 -0.17 -11.09
N CYS A 16 -8.61 0.26 -10.46
CA CYS A 16 -8.78 1.64 -9.98
C CYS A 16 -8.11 1.93 -8.63
N ARG A 17 -7.31 1.01 -8.09
CA ARG A 17 -6.76 1.10 -6.72
C ARG A 17 -5.93 2.35 -6.45
N ILE A 18 -5.26 2.91 -7.47
CA ILE A 18 -4.43 4.12 -7.32
C ILE A 18 -5.24 5.37 -7.02
N TRP A 19 -6.54 5.37 -7.31
CA TRP A 19 -7.48 6.45 -6.99
C TRP A 19 -8.18 6.25 -5.63
N ILE A 20 -8.01 5.08 -4.99
CA ILE A 20 -8.73 4.71 -3.77
C ILE A 20 -7.77 4.74 -2.57
N PRO A 21 -7.87 5.76 -1.70
CA PRO A 21 -7.07 5.79 -0.47
C PRO A 21 -7.30 4.53 0.37
N GLY A 22 -6.22 3.84 0.74
CA GLY A 22 -6.31 2.67 1.62
C GLY A 22 -6.96 1.44 0.99
N TYR A 23 -6.98 1.31 -0.35
CA TYR A 23 -7.60 0.18 -1.05
C TYR A 23 -7.27 -1.19 -0.44
N GLY A 24 -6.00 -1.44 -0.09
CA GLY A 24 -5.57 -2.71 0.47
C GLY A 24 -6.25 -3.04 1.81
N GLU A 25 -6.48 -2.04 2.66
CA GLU A 25 -7.20 -2.21 3.94
C GLU A 25 -8.72 -2.40 3.68
N LEU A 26 -9.30 -1.61 2.79
CA LEU A 26 -10.74 -1.66 2.46
C LEU A 26 -11.14 -3.00 1.81
N ALA A 27 -10.31 -3.53 0.92
CA ALA A 27 -10.57 -4.75 0.18
C ALA A 27 -10.22 -6.02 0.96
N GLN A 28 -9.43 -5.93 2.04
CA GLN A 28 -8.94 -7.08 2.80
C GLN A 28 -10.04 -8.07 3.23
N PRO A 29 -11.18 -7.64 3.80
CA PRO A 29 -12.23 -8.58 4.21
C PRO A 29 -12.84 -9.35 3.04
N LEU A 30 -12.91 -8.74 1.85
CA LEU A 30 -13.43 -9.37 0.65
C LEU A 30 -12.45 -10.39 0.05
N TYR A 31 -11.15 -10.08 0.07
CA TYR A 31 -10.11 -11.06 -0.31
C TYR A 31 -10.07 -12.25 0.65
N LYS A 32 -10.26 -12.01 1.95
CA LYS A 32 -10.37 -13.07 2.95
C LYS A 32 -11.57 -13.96 2.69
N LEU A 33 -12.74 -13.37 2.41
CA LEU A 33 -13.94 -14.11 2.04
C LEU A 33 -13.69 -15.02 0.83
N ILE A 34 -13.01 -14.54 -0.22
CA ILE A 34 -12.66 -15.35 -1.39
C ILE A 34 -11.73 -16.51 -1.02
N ALA A 35 -10.73 -16.26 -0.19
CA ALA A 35 -9.74 -17.27 0.20
C ALA A 35 -10.34 -18.38 1.07
N GLU A 36 -11.30 -18.05 1.93
CA GLU A 36 -11.96 -18.98 2.84
C GLU A 36 -13.15 -19.73 2.20
N THR A 37 -13.63 -19.26 1.05
CA THR A 37 -14.79 -19.86 0.37
C THR A 37 -14.37 -21.12 -0.37
N GLN A 38 -14.95 -22.26 0.01
CA GLN A 38 -14.82 -23.55 -0.68
C GLN A 38 -15.95 -23.84 -1.69
N GLN A 39 -16.85 -22.89 -1.89
CA GLN A 39 -18.01 -23.00 -2.76
C GLN A 39 -17.64 -22.90 -4.23
N ALA A 40 -18.48 -23.46 -5.11
CA ALA A 40 -18.34 -23.31 -6.55
C ALA A 40 -18.45 -21.83 -6.98
N GLN A 41 -17.86 -21.48 -8.12
CA GLN A 41 -17.81 -20.07 -8.59
C GLN A 41 -19.19 -19.46 -8.84
N THR A 42 -20.18 -20.30 -9.06
CA THR A 42 -21.59 -19.94 -9.36
C THR A 42 -22.46 -19.84 -8.14
N ASP A 43 -22.04 -20.39 -7.00
CA ASP A 43 -22.84 -20.40 -5.79
C ASP A 43 -22.96 -19.02 -5.16
N LYS A 44 -24.06 -18.79 -4.45
CA LYS A 44 -24.28 -17.54 -3.71
C LYS A 44 -23.37 -17.51 -2.48
N LEU A 45 -22.60 -16.42 -2.36
CA LEU A 45 -21.73 -16.17 -1.22
C LEU A 45 -22.54 -15.94 0.07
N VAL A 46 -22.05 -16.51 1.16
CA VAL A 46 -22.53 -16.20 2.50
C VAL A 46 -21.81 -14.95 2.99
N TRP A 47 -22.56 -13.88 3.19
CA TRP A 47 -22.04 -12.58 3.60
C TRP A 47 -22.10 -12.41 5.11
N SER A 48 -21.00 -12.05 5.74
CA SER A 48 -20.97 -11.52 7.10
C SER A 48 -21.28 -10.02 7.10
N PRO A 49 -21.69 -9.44 8.25
CA PRO A 49 -21.84 -7.98 8.36
C PRO A 49 -20.59 -7.20 7.96
N ASP A 50 -19.40 -7.71 8.31
CA ASP A 50 -18.11 -7.07 7.98
C ASP A 50 -17.83 -7.07 6.48
N THR A 51 -18.09 -8.18 5.79
CA THR A 51 -17.89 -8.27 4.33
C THR A 51 -18.90 -7.41 3.57
N GLN A 52 -20.15 -7.33 4.04
CA GLN A 52 -21.17 -6.43 3.48
C GLN A 52 -20.76 -4.96 3.64
N LYS A 53 -20.28 -4.59 4.83
CA LYS A 53 -19.77 -3.26 5.10
C LYS A 53 -18.57 -2.94 4.21
N ALA A 54 -17.58 -3.84 4.12
CA ALA A 54 -16.40 -3.65 3.27
C ALA A 54 -16.77 -3.46 1.80
N PHE A 55 -17.74 -4.23 1.29
CA PHE A 55 -18.23 -4.09 -0.09
C PHE A 55 -18.84 -2.70 -0.33
N LYS A 56 -19.73 -2.24 0.55
CA LYS A 56 -20.36 -0.91 0.44
C LYS A 56 -19.35 0.22 0.56
N VAL A 57 -18.41 0.12 1.50
CA VAL A 57 -17.36 1.14 1.69
C VAL A 57 -16.47 1.22 0.45
N LEU A 58 -16.06 0.09 -0.12
CA LEU A 58 -15.24 0.07 -1.33
C LEU A 58 -16.00 0.61 -2.56
N GLN A 59 -17.29 0.30 -2.67
CA GLN A 59 -18.16 0.86 -3.71
C GLN A 59 -18.26 2.39 -3.59
N THR A 60 -18.48 2.91 -2.38
CA THR A 60 -18.55 4.35 -2.11
C THR A 60 -17.21 5.02 -2.39
N ALA A 61 -16.09 4.41 -1.96
CA ALA A 61 -14.74 4.93 -2.20
C ALA A 61 -14.43 5.03 -3.71
N LEU A 62 -14.90 4.08 -4.51
CA LEU A 62 -14.75 4.13 -5.97
C LEU A 62 -15.57 5.29 -6.58
N LEU A 63 -16.80 5.50 -6.11
CA LEU A 63 -17.67 6.58 -6.61
C LEU A 63 -17.17 7.97 -6.19
N GLN A 64 -16.48 8.08 -5.06
CA GLN A 64 -15.96 9.32 -4.50
C GLN A 64 -14.45 9.47 -4.72
N ALA A 65 -13.87 8.68 -5.62
CA ALA A 65 -12.44 8.71 -5.88
C ALA A 65 -11.98 10.13 -6.28
N PRO A 66 -10.94 10.69 -5.62
CA PRO A 66 -10.46 12.02 -5.90
C PRO A 66 -9.77 12.08 -7.28
N ALA A 67 -9.74 13.27 -7.87
CA ALA A 67 -8.89 13.52 -9.02
C ALA A 67 -7.42 13.44 -8.61
N LEU A 68 -6.60 12.82 -9.45
CA LEU A 68 -5.16 12.73 -9.29
C LEU A 68 -4.46 13.61 -10.32
N SER A 69 -3.30 14.16 -9.93
CA SER A 69 -2.44 14.90 -10.84
C SER A 69 -1.55 13.96 -11.66
N LEU A 70 -1.20 14.38 -12.88
CA LEU A 70 -0.17 13.69 -13.65
C LEU A 70 1.22 14.02 -13.05
N PRO A 71 2.18 13.09 -13.07
CA PRO A 71 3.54 13.34 -12.61
C PRO A 71 4.27 14.26 -13.62
N THR A 72 4.33 15.54 -13.30
CA THR A 72 4.99 16.58 -14.12
C THR A 72 6.19 17.20 -13.44
N GLY A 73 6.39 16.95 -12.15
CA GLY A 73 7.51 17.45 -11.36
C GLY A 73 8.80 16.70 -11.58
N LEU A 74 9.88 17.22 -10.98
CA LEU A 74 11.20 16.56 -10.93
C LEU A 74 11.47 15.95 -9.55
N GLU A 75 10.75 16.37 -8.54
CA GLU A 75 10.86 15.91 -7.16
C GLU A 75 9.48 15.43 -6.65
N PHE A 76 9.50 14.30 -5.96
CA PHE A 76 8.29 13.66 -5.49
C PHE A 76 8.42 13.26 -4.03
N ASN A 77 7.28 13.23 -3.33
CA ASN A 77 7.19 12.81 -1.94
C ASN A 77 6.30 11.58 -1.81
N LEU A 78 6.76 10.58 -1.07
CA LEU A 78 5.98 9.40 -0.72
C LEU A 78 5.77 9.39 0.79
N PHE A 79 4.58 9.75 1.24
CA PHE A 79 4.18 9.63 2.63
C PHE A 79 3.78 8.19 2.91
N VAL A 80 4.45 7.54 3.86
CA VAL A 80 4.23 6.12 4.16
C VAL A 80 3.78 5.94 5.60
N THR A 81 2.79 5.09 5.78
CA THR A 81 2.37 4.58 7.09
C THR A 81 2.04 3.08 6.99
N GLU A 82 1.91 2.43 8.14
CA GLU A 82 1.44 1.04 8.22
C GLU A 82 0.21 0.97 9.12
N ARG A 83 -0.80 0.21 8.70
CA ARG A 83 -1.99 -0.04 9.48
C ARG A 83 -2.47 -1.48 9.28
N LYS A 84 -2.61 -2.23 10.39
CA LYS A 84 -3.14 -3.60 10.39
C LYS A 84 -2.44 -4.55 9.40
N GLY A 85 -1.12 -4.44 9.26
CA GLY A 85 -0.33 -5.25 8.33
C GLY A 85 -0.46 -4.84 6.86
N VAL A 86 -0.99 -3.63 6.60
CA VAL A 86 -1.07 -3.04 5.26
C VAL A 86 -0.18 -1.80 5.19
N ALA A 87 0.75 -1.79 4.25
CA ALA A 87 1.51 -0.62 3.85
C ALA A 87 0.59 0.34 3.10
N LEU A 88 0.54 1.58 3.52
CA LEU A 88 -0.25 2.65 2.91
C LEU A 88 0.67 3.79 2.51
N GLY A 89 0.53 4.30 1.29
CA GLY A 89 1.34 5.39 0.79
C GLY A 89 0.54 6.39 -0.03
N VAL A 90 0.93 7.65 0.06
CA VAL A 90 0.44 8.71 -0.83
C VAL A 90 1.63 9.31 -1.57
N LEU A 91 1.65 9.10 -2.87
CA LEU A 91 2.64 9.71 -3.76
C LEU A 91 2.15 11.08 -4.17
N THR A 92 2.97 12.10 -3.96
CA THR A 92 2.64 13.50 -4.25
C THR A 92 3.77 14.21 -4.97
N GLN A 93 3.45 15.34 -5.57
CA GLN A 93 4.40 16.33 -6.08
C GLN A 93 4.09 17.72 -5.52
N PRO A 94 5.08 18.63 -5.41
CA PRO A 94 4.81 20.02 -5.06
C PRO A 94 3.90 20.68 -6.10
N GLY A 95 2.86 21.38 -5.64
CA GLY A 95 1.91 22.12 -6.48
C GLY A 95 1.61 23.48 -5.86
N GLY A 96 2.55 24.43 -5.96
CA GLY A 96 2.45 25.72 -5.27
C GLY A 96 2.57 25.55 -3.76
N LEU A 97 1.57 25.98 -3.01
CA LEU A 97 1.54 25.89 -1.53
C LEU A 97 1.09 24.52 -1.00
N HIS A 98 0.68 23.60 -1.86
CA HIS A 98 0.09 22.33 -1.48
C HIS A 98 0.80 21.14 -2.15
N GLN A 99 0.67 19.96 -1.53
CA GLN A 99 1.05 18.70 -2.15
C GLN A 99 -0.09 18.19 -3.02
N GLN A 100 0.21 17.87 -4.28
CA GLN A 100 -0.77 17.33 -5.22
C GLN A 100 -0.63 15.80 -5.27
N PRO A 101 -1.69 15.05 -4.96
CA PRO A 101 -1.65 13.59 -5.01
C PRO A 101 -1.57 13.09 -6.46
N ILE A 102 -0.67 12.13 -6.68
CA ILE A 102 -0.47 11.42 -7.96
C ILE A 102 -1.03 10.00 -7.88
N ALA A 103 -0.81 9.33 -6.76
CA ALA A 103 -1.30 7.98 -6.56
C ALA A 103 -1.46 7.64 -5.08
N TYR A 104 -2.46 6.82 -4.78
CA TYR A 104 -2.58 6.14 -3.50
C TYR A 104 -2.07 4.72 -3.65
N LEU A 105 -1.05 4.36 -2.88
CA LEU A 105 -0.43 3.04 -2.90
C LEU A 105 -0.86 2.25 -1.67
N SER A 106 -1.13 0.98 -1.85
CA SER A 106 -1.42 0.09 -0.73
C SER A 106 -1.03 -1.36 -1.04
N ARG A 107 -0.32 -2.00 -0.10
CA ARG A 107 0.13 -3.39 -0.20
C ARG A 107 0.07 -4.08 1.14
N LYS A 108 -0.35 -5.33 1.15
CA LYS A 108 -0.24 -6.16 2.35
C LYS A 108 1.23 -6.49 2.60
N LEU A 109 1.68 -6.34 3.86
CA LEU A 109 3.00 -6.82 4.28
C LEU A 109 3.05 -8.35 4.20
N ASP A 110 4.23 -8.91 3.94
CA ASP A 110 4.46 -10.34 4.04
C ASP A 110 4.31 -10.81 5.49
N VAL A 111 4.13 -12.13 5.68
CA VAL A 111 3.87 -12.72 7.00
C VAL A 111 4.99 -12.41 8.00
N VAL A 112 6.24 -12.39 7.54
CA VAL A 112 7.41 -12.09 8.39
C VAL A 112 7.39 -10.64 8.82
N SER A 113 7.29 -9.70 7.86
CA SER A 113 7.25 -8.26 8.14
C SER A 113 6.02 -7.86 8.97
N GLY A 114 4.90 -8.55 8.79
CA GLY A 114 3.67 -8.34 9.57
C GLY A 114 3.82 -8.64 11.06
N GLY A 115 4.76 -9.54 11.43
CA GLY A 115 5.08 -9.89 12.81
C GLY A 115 6.08 -8.95 13.50
N TRP A 116 6.65 -7.98 12.80
CA TRP A 116 7.64 -7.07 13.35
C TRP A 116 7.05 -6.00 14.29
N PRO A 117 7.87 -5.39 15.17
CA PRO A 117 7.49 -4.17 15.87
C PRO A 117 7.03 -3.08 14.89
N HIS A 118 6.15 -2.19 15.34
CA HIS A 118 5.52 -1.18 14.47
C HIS A 118 6.53 -0.32 13.70
N CYS A 119 7.61 0.13 14.35
CA CYS A 119 8.67 0.91 13.70
C CYS A 119 9.31 0.17 12.50
N LEU A 120 9.56 -1.14 12.64
CA LEU A 120 10.11 -1.97 11.57
C LEU A 120 9.07 -2.28 10.48
N ARG A 121 7.79 -2.39 10.85
CA ARG A 121 6.70 -2.55 9.87
C ARG A 121 6.57 -1.31 8.98
N VAL A 122 6.75 -0.11 9.52
CA VAL A 122 6.75 1.14 8.73
C VAL A 122 7.93 1.16 7.74
N ILE A 123 9.12 0.70 8.16
CA ILE A 123 10.27 0.57 7.25
C ILE A 123 9.99 -0.48 6.16
N GLY A 124 9.44 -1.63 6.54
CA GLY A 124 8.99 -2.64 5.59
C GLY A 124 7.96 -2.11 4.60
N ALA A 125 7.04 -1.26 5.08
CA ALA A 125 6.06 -0.58 4.24
C ALA A 125 6.72 0.39 3.25
N ALA A 126 7.69 1.19 3.70
CA ALA A 126 8.47 2.09 2.85
C ALA A 126 9.23 1.31 1.76
N ALA A 127 9.95 0.26 2.14
CA ALA A 127 10.68 -0.60 1.21
C ALA A 127 9.78 -1.33 0.19
N LEU A 128 8.51 -1.58 0.56
CA LEU A 128 7.53 -2.22 -0.32
C LEU A 128 6.92 -1.23 -1.32
N LEU A 129 6.67 0.02 -0.90
CA LEU A 129 5.97 1.02 -1.71
C LEU A 129 6.90 1.90 -2.54
N ALA A 130 8.15 2.17 -2.10
CA ALA A 130 9.09 3.01 -2.83
C ALA A 130 9.36 2.51 -4.27
N PRO A 131 9.59 1.20 -4.55
CA PRO A 131 9.76 0.73 -5.92
C PRO A 131 8.52 0.91 -6.80
N GLU A 132 7.31 0.87 -6.22
CA GLU A 132 6.06 1.13 -6.96
C GLU A 132 5.93 2.61 -7.31
N ALA A 133 6.25 3.50 -6.36
CA ALA A 133 6.28 4.94 -6.58
C ALA A 133 7.31 5.31 -7.66
N LEU A 134 8.53 4.77 -7.61
CA LEU A 134 9.59 5.01 -8.60
C LEU A 134 9.17 4.61 -10.02
N LYS A 135 8.39 3.55 -10.19
CA LYS A 135 7.83 3.18 -11.50
C LYS A 135 6.86 4.22 -12.05
N ILE A 136 6.04 4.83 -11.19
CA ILE A 136 5.06 5.85 -11.60
C ILE A 136 5.76 7.14 -12.04
N ILE A 137 6.86 7.50 -11.37
CA ILE A 137 7.63 8.71 -11.63
C ILE A 137 8.85 8.48 -12.52
N ASN A 138 8.95 7.32 -13.19
CA ASN A 138 10.04 6.94 -14.09
C ASN A 138 11.44 7.09 -13.47
N GLY A 139 11.61 6.71 -12.20
CA GLY A 139 12.88 6.72 -11.49
C GLY A 139 13.40 8.12 -11.12
N GLN A 140 12.56 9.15 -11.15
CA GLN A 140 12.95 10.49 -10.71
C GLN A 140 13.12 10.52 -9.19
N LYS A 141 13.65 11.65 -8.68
CA LYS A 141 13.97 11.83 -7.26
C LYS A 141 12.73 11.66 -6.38
N LEU A 142 12.82 10.73 -5.43
CA LEU A 142 11.76 10.39 -4.50
C LEU A 142 12.21 10.62 -3.05
N THR A 143 11.50 11.43 -2.30
CA THR A 143 11.69 11.56 -0.85
C THR A 143 10.64 10.73 -0.13
N VAL A 144 11.08 9.76 0.69
CA VAL A 144 10.18 8.94 1.51
C VAL A 144 10.04 9.54 2.89
N LEU A 145 8.81 9.85 3.26
CA LEU A 145 8.45 10.48 4.53
C LEU A 145 7.68 9.48 5.40
N THR A 146 8.19 9.21 6.59
CA THR A 146 7.57 8.32 7.57
C THR A 146 7.49 8.97 8.95
N SER A 147 6.71 8.40 9.86
CA SER A 147 6.65 8.84 11.25
C SER A 147 7.83 8.40 12.10
N HIS A 148 8.80 7.67 11.55
CA HIS A 148 9.95 7.10 12.25
C HIS A 148 11.25 7.48 11.55
N ASP A 149 12.33 7.59 12.32
CA ASP A 149 13.68 7.77 11.78
C ASP A 149 14.18 6.46 11.14
N VAL A 150 14.00 6.38 9.81
CA VAL A 150 14.40 5.20 9.01
C VAL A 150 15.90 4.98 9.08
N SER A 151 16.70 6.06 8.95
CA SER A 151 18.17 6.00 8.96
C SER A 151 18.70 5.49 10.29
N GLY A 152 18.24 6.05 11.40
CA GLY A 152 18.65 5.63 12.75
C GLY A 152 18.29 4.18 13.03
N ILE A 153 17.10 3.75 12.61
CA ILE A 153 16.67 2.36 12.82
C ILE A 153 17.47 1.39 11.96
N LEU A 154 17.66 1.66 10.66
CA LEU A 154 18.40 0.76 9.75
C LEU A 154 19.90 0.67 10.08
N ASN A 155 20.46 1.70 10.71
CA ASN A 155 21.85 1.70 11.18
C ASN A 155 22.01 1.10 12.60
N SER A 156 20.92 0.85 13.31
CA SER A 156 20.93 0.16 14.59
C SER A 156 20.99 -1.36 14.41
N LYS A 157 21.31 -2.10 15.51
CA LYS A 157 21.35 -3.58 15.49
C LYS A 157 19.93 -4.18 15.39
N VAL A 158 19.31 -4.11 14.20
CA VAL A 158 17.97 -4.71 13.95
C VAL A 158 18.03 -6.18 13.50
N THR A 159 19.22 -6.81 13.55
CA THR A 159 19.45 -8.19 13.11
C THR A 159 18.61 -9.25 13.86
N ILE A 160 18.08 -8.90 15.02
CA ILE A 160 17.17 -9.79 15.78
C ILE A 160 15.84 -10.01 15.01
N TRP A 161 15.40 -9.02 14.23
CA TRP A 161 14.11 -9.05 13.54
C TRP A 161 14.22 -9.24 12.04
N MET A 162 15.38 -8.93 11.47
CA MET A 162 15.59 -8.86 10.03
C MET A 162 16.87 -9.59 9.64
N THR A 163 16.82 -10.38 8.58
CA THR A 163 18.02 -11.03 8.03
C THR A 163 18.96 -9.99 7.41
N ASP A 164 20.26 -10.25 7.42
CA ASP A 164 21.27 -9.34 6.85
C ASP A 164 20.97 -9.01 5.37
N SER A 165 20.56 -9.98 4.59
CA SER A 165 20.18 -9.80 3.19
C SER A 165 19.01 -8.81 3.02
N ARG A 166 18.02 -8.87 3.92
CA ARG A 166 16.86 -7.95 3.89
C ARG A 166 17.27 -6.57 4.37
N LEU A 167 18.12 -6.50 5.40
CA LEU A 167 18.67 -5.24 5.91
C LEU A 167 19.47 -4.50 4.83
N LEU A 168 20.41 -5.16 4.18
CA LEU A 168 21.21 -4.60 3.08
C LEU A 168 20.32 -4.11 1.93
N LYS A 169 19.30 -4.90 1.56
CA LYS A 169 18.35 -4.49 0.53
C LYS A 169 17.60 -3.21 0.91
N TYR A 170 17.18 -3.07 2.17
CA TYR A 170 16.46 -1.89 2.62
C TYR A 170 17.36 -0.67 2.74
N GLN A 171 18.62 -0.85 3.21
CA GLN A 171 19.62 0.21 3.23
C GLN A 171 19.92 0.72 1.82
N SER A 172 20.21 -0.17 0.88
CA SER A 172 20.46 0.21 -0.51
C SER A 172 19.26 0.92 -1.15
N LEU A 173 18.04 0.46 -0.88
CA LEU A 173 16.83 1.06 -1.46
C LEU A 173 16.48 2.42 -0.85
N LEU A 174 16.56 2.53 0.50
CA LEU A 174 16.01 3.68 1.23
C LEU A 174 17.06 4.73 1.62
N LEU A 175 18.35 4.38 1.63
CA LEU A 175 19.45 5.29 2.03
C LEU A 175 20.40 5.66 0.87
N GLU A 176 20.60 4.76 -0.09
CA GLU A 176 21.60 4.92 -1.15
C GLU A 176 21.01 5.10 -2.56
N GLY A 177 19.71 4.82 -2.72
CA GLY A 177 19.03 4.85 -4.01
C GLY A 177 18.51 6.24 -4.40
N ALA A 178 17.58 6.27 -5.37
CA ALA A 178 16.83 7.48 -5.75
C ALA A 178 15.88 7.99 -4.66
N VAL A 179 15.88 7.35 -3.50
CA VAL A 179 15.07 7.62 -2.32
C VAL A 179 15.92 8.36 -1.30
N ASN A 180 15.48 9.53 -0.85
CA ASN A 180 16.10 10.34 0.22
C ASN A 180 15.13 10.44 1.38
#